data_f4384260aeb0baba91892a5fdbdc333b
#
_entry.id   f4384260aeb0baba91892a5fdbdc333b
#
_cell.length_a   1.000
_cell.length_b   1.000
_cell.length_c   1.000
_cell.angle_alpha   90.00
_cell.angle_beta   90.00
_cell.angle_gamma   90.00
#
_symmetry.space_group_name_H-M   'P 1'
#
loop_
_entity.id
_entity.type
_entity.pdbx_description
1 polymer ?
#
loop_
_entity_poly.entity_id
_entity_poly.type
_entity_poly.pdbx_seq_one_letter_code
_entity_poly.pdbx_strand_id
1 'polypeptide(L)'
;STVIAGLDKLPRGILLWRALLCGIGGLGIIVMAIIMLPFLRVGGMQLFQMESSDKSEKVLPRAFELTLAIAAVFVGLVLICAFFYAWFGMTGFDAICHALSTVATGGYANYDASFAHFESRAIHWTAIVFMMLGAMPFVVFIRTLRGDKTALWKDVQVRAFVGFLISV
;
A
#
# COMPACT_ATOMS: atom_id res chain seq x y z
N SER A 1 4.74 -4.95 18.50
CA SER A 1 5.09 -6.34 18.78
C SER A 1 6.23 -6.81 17.87
N THR A 2 7.44 -6.66 18.32
CA THR A 2 8.61 -7.14 17.59
C THR A 2 9.29 -8.22 18.41
N VAL A 3 9.80 -9.25 17.73
CA VAL A 3 10.64 -10.28 18.36
C VAL A 3 11.94 -9.66 18.87
N ILE A 4 12.31 -8.49 18.35
CA ILE A 4 13.50 -7.73 18.72
C ILE A 4 13.08 -6.57 19.61
N ALA A 5 13.56 -6.55 20.85
CA ALA A 5 13.45 -5.42 21.78
C ALA A 5 14.70 -4.53 21.68
N GLY A 6 14.57 -3.25 22.03
CA GLY A 6 15.67 -2.29 21.99
C GLY A 6 15.93 -1.70 20.61
N LEU A 7 14.85 -1.38 19.87
CA LEU A 7 14.92 -0.80 18.52
C LEU A 7 15.73 0.48 18.48
N ASP A 8 15.66 1.28 19.54
CA ASP A 8 16.40 2.54 19.68
C ASP A 8 17.95 2.36 19.62
N LYS A 9 18.43 1.16 19.89
CA LYS A 9 19.88 0.81 19.89
C LYS A 9 20.31 0.10 18.60
N LEU A 10 19.38 -0.22 17.71
CA LEU A 10 19.70 -0.95 16.49
C LEU A 10 20.39 -0.03 15.45
N PRO A 11 21.34 -0.58 14.67
CA PRO A 11 21.91 0.11 13.53
C PRO A 11 20.84 0.55 12.53
N ARG A 12 20.96 1.75 11.98
CA ARG A 12 20.02 2.29 10.97
C ARG A 12 19.82 1.35 9.78
N GLY A 13 20.83 0.59 9.39
CA GLY A 13 20.74 -0.38 8.31
C GLY A 13 19.71 -1.49 8.57
N ILE A 14 19.62 -1.98 9.81
CA ILE A 14 18.63 -3.00 10.20
C ILE A 14 17.21 -2.42 10.21
N LEU A 15 17.06 -1.19 10.69
CA LEU A 15 15.77 -0.49 10.70
C LEU A 15 15.25 -0.25 9.27
N LEU A 16 16.15 0.20 8.37
CA LEU A 16 15.81 0.37 6.96
C LEU A 16 15.47 -0.97 6.30
N TRP A 17 16.23 -2.02 6.57
CA TRP A 17 15.96 -3.35 6.04
C TRP A 17 14.58 -3.85 6.44
N ARG A 18 14.18 -3.69 7.71
CA ARG A 18 12.83 -4.02 8.20
C ARG A 18 11.74 -3.22 7.48
N ALA A 19 11.95 -1.90 7.31
CA ALA A 19 11.01 -1.05 6.61
C ALA A 19 10.85 -1.44 5.14
N LEU A 20 11.96 -1.77 4.45
CA LEU A 20 11.95 -2.26 3.08
C LEU A 20 11.23 -3.60 2.96
N LEU A 21 11.50 -4.55 3.86
CA LEU A 21 10.80 -5.84 3.87
C LEU A 21 9.28 -5.66 4.05
N CYS A 22 8.87 -4.72 4.91
CA CYS A 22 7.46 -4.40 5.12
C CYS A 22 6.84 -3.80 3.84
N GLY A 23 7.50 -2.80 3.23
CA GLY A 23 7.03 -2.15 2.01
C GLY A 23 6.97 -3.10 0.80
N ILE A 24 8.05 -3.85 0.56
CA ILE A 24 8.15 -4.81 -0.55
C ILE A 24 7.18 -5.97 -0.31
N GLY A 25 7.03 -6.44 0.94
CA GLY A 25 6.09 -7.50 1.30
C GLY A 25 4.64 -7.12 1.03
N GLY A 26 4.25 -5.90 1.43
CA GLY A 26 2.91 -5.37 1.16
C GLY A 26 2.61 -5.26 -0.34
N LEU A 27 3.53 -4.66 -1.11
CA LEU A 27 3.41 -4.59 -2.57
C LEU A 27 3.45 -5.97 -3.21
N GLY A 28 4.34 -6.86 -2.74
CA GLY A 28 4.54 -8.19 -3.29
C GLY A 28 3.30 -9.07 -3.22
N ILE A 29 2.55 -9.02 -2.13
CA ILE A 29 1.28 -9.75 -1.99
C ILE A 29 0.26 -9.27 -3.02
N ILE A 30 0.14 -7.97 -3.25
CA ILE A 30 -0.80 -7.40 -4.23
C ILE A 30 -0.41 -7.83 -5.64
N VAL A 31 0.87 -7.74 -5.97
CA VAL A 31 1.40 -8.16 -7.28
C VAL A 31 1.19 -9.66 -7.50
N MET A 32 1.49 -10.48 -6.48
CA MET A 32 1.30 -11.92 -6.54
C MET A 32 -0.18 -12.29 -6.76
N ALA A 33 -1.09 -11.62 -6.06
CA ALA A 33 -2.52 -11.83 -6.22
C ALA A 33 -2.97 -11.52 -7.66
N ILE A 34 -2.51 -10.43 -8.27
CA ILE A 34 -2.86 -10.04 -9.64
C ILE A 34 -2.30 -11.03 -10.66
N ILE A 35 -1.07 -11.50 -10.48
CA ILE A 35 -0.45 -12.48 -11.38
C ILE A 35 -1.14 -13.85 -11.26
N MET A 36 -1.53 -14.25 -10.03
CA MET A 36 -2.18 -15.53 -9.79
C MET A 36 -3.64 -15.58 -10.21
N LEU A 37 -4.35 -14.43 -10.23
CA LEU A 37 -5.77 -14.36 -10.54
C LEU A 37 -6.16 -15.06 -11.87
N PRO A 38 -5.41 -14.88 -12.99
CA PRO A 38 -5.68 -15.59 -14.24
C PRO A 38 -5.47 -17.11 -14.16
N PHE A 39 -4.55 -17.57 -13.31
CA PHE A 39 -4.23 -18.99 -13.15
C PHE A 39 -5.25 -19.73 -12.27
N LEU A 40 -5.83 -19.05 -11.29
CA LEU A 40 -6.78 -19.65 -10.34
C LEU A 40 -8.15 -19.95 -10.97
N ARG A 41 -8.44 -19.47 -12.18
CA ARG A 41 -9.70 -19.72 -12.91
C ARG A 41 -10.97 -19.55 -12.05
N VAL A 42 -10.94 -18.68 -11.08
CA VAL A 42 -12.03 -18.49 -10.13
C VAL A 42 -13.12 -17.63 -10.75
N GLY A 43 -14.29 -18.22 -10.91
CA GLY A 43 -15.55 -17.51 -11.12
C GLY A 43 -15.79 -16.94 -12.52
N GLY A 44 -16.59 -17.59 -13.33
CA GLY A 44 -17.27 -17.01 -14.50
C GLY A 44 -16.46 -16.68 -15.74
N MET A 45 -15.15 -16.62 -15.64
CA MET A 45 -14.24 -16.30 -16.77
C MET A 45 -14.07 -17.47 -17.75
N GLN A 46 -14.52 -18.67 -17.40
CA GLN A 46 -14.48 -19.84 -18.27
C GLN A 46 -15.39 -19.69 -19.50
N LEU A 47 -16.52 -19.01 -19.35
CA LEU A 47 -17.46 -18.75 -20.46
C LEU A 47 -16.91 -17.74 -21.47
N PHE A 48 -16.07 -16.78 -21.03
CA PHE A 48 -15.42 -15.81 -21.91
C PHE A 48 -14.17 -16.35 -22.61
N GLN A 49 -13.52 -17.39 -22.09
CA GLN A 49 -12.35 -18.00 -22.72
C GLN A 49 -12.69 -18.98 -23.85
N MET A 50 -13.88 -19.53 -23.88
CA MET A 50 -14.30 -20.43 -24.97
C MET A 50 -14.49 -19.68 -26.30
N GLU A 51 -14.68 -18.37 -26.28
CA GLU A 51 -14.97 -17.57 -27.47
C GLU A 51 -13.76 -16.82 -28.04
N SER A 52 -12.56 -16.94 -27.42
CA SER A 52 -11.36 -16.25 -27.94
C SER A 52 -10.06 -16.99 -27.61
N SER A 53 -9.74 -17.95 -28.46
CA SER A 53 -8.44 -18.67 -28.48
C SER A 53 -7.23 -17.75 -28.71
N ASP A 54 -7.45 -16.48 -29.00
CA ASP A 54 -6.42 -15.54 -29.46
C ASP A 54 -5.97 -14.54 -28.36
N LYS A 55 -6.41 -14.69 -27.10
CA LYS A 55 -6.15 -13.67 -26.05
C LYS A 55 -5.11 -14.03 -25.01
N SER A 56 -4.51 -15.23 -25.05
CA SER A 56 -3.51 -15.63 -24.05
C SER A 56 -2.21 -14.80 -24.16
N GLU A 57 -1.81 -14.40 -25.37
CA GLU A 57 -0.62 -13.55 -25.57
C GLU A 57 -0.78 -12.11 -25.03
N LYS A 58 -2.02 -11.59 -24.89
CA LYS A 58 -2.29 -10.22 -24.42
C LYS A 58 -2.51 -10.09 -22.92
N VAL A 59 -2.66 -11.20 -22.19
CA VAL A 59 -2.93 -11.19 -20.74
C VAL A 59 -1.68 -10.86 -19.93
N LEU A 60 -0.54 -11.43 -20.29
CA LEU A 60 0.75 -11.17 -19.61
C LEU A 60 1.21 -9.71 -19.72
N PRO A 61 1.22 -9.07 -20.89
CA PRO A 61 1.60 -7.65 -21.00
C PRO A 61 0.68 -6.76 -20.19
N ARG A 62 -0.62 -7.04 -20.18
CA ARG A 62 -1.62 -6.25 -19.44
C ARG A 62 -1.48 -6.40 -17.91
N ALA A 63 -1.15 -7.60 -17.44
CA ALA A 63 -0.86 -7.85 -16.02
C ALA A 63 0.41 -7.10 -15.60
N PHE A 64 1.45 -7.09 -16.42
CA PHE A 64 2.69 -6.35 -16.17
C PHE A 64 2.47 -4.84 -16.12
N GLU A 65 1.72 -4.27 -17.06
CA GLU A 65 1.37 -2.85 -17.06
C GLU A 65 0.60 -2.46 -15.80
N LEU A 66 -0.37 -3.29 -15.38
CA LEU A 66 -1.14 -3.08 -14.17
C LEU A 66 -0.26 -3.15 -12.92
N THR A 67 0.64 -4.13 -12.86
CA THR A 67 1.61 -4.27 -11.77
C THR A 67 2.52 -3.05 -11.65
N LEU A 68 3.04 -2.56 -12.79
CA LEU A 68 3.89 -1.36 -12.80
C LEU A 68 3.11 -0.12 -12.35
N ALA A 69 1.86 0.03 -12.79
CA ALA A 69 1.00 1.12 -12.38
C ALA A 69 0.70 1.09 -10.87
N ILE A 70 0.44 -0.09 -10.31
CA ILE A 70 0.24 -0.27 -8.86
C ILE A 70 1.52 0.07 -8.09
N ALA A 71 2.67 -0.42 -8.54
CA ALA A 71 3.97 -0.10 -7.93
C ALA A 71 4.23 1.41 -7.95
N ALA A 72 3.93 2.09 -9.07
CA ALA A 72 4.09 3.53 -9.19
C ALA A 72 3.17 4.29 -8.21
N VAL A 73 1.91 3.88 -8.07
CA VAL A 73 0.98 4.47 -7.09
C VAL A 73 1.47 4.24 -5.67
N PHE A 74 1.91 3.01 -5.35
CA PHE A 74 2.46 2.69 -4.03
C PHE A 74 3.66 3.56 -3.68
N VAL A 75 4.64 3.64 -4.58
CA VAL A 75 5.84 4.48 -4.39
C VAL A 75 5.44 5.96 -4.28
N GLY A 76 4.52 6.44 -5.09
CA GLY A 76 3.99 7.80 -5.01
C GLY A 76 3.38 8.10 -3.64
N LEU A 77 2.54 7.20 -3.11
CA LEU A 77 1.97 7.34 -1.77
C LEU A 77 3.05 7.33 -0.67
N VAL A 78 4.06 6.47 -0.78
CA VAL A 78 5.19 6.42 0.16
C VAL A 78 5.95 7.75 0.15
N LEU A 79 6.27 8.30 -1.02
CA LEU A 79 7.00 9.56 -1.14
C LEU A 79 6.20 10.74 -0.57
N ILE A 80 4.90 10.81 -0.86
CA ILE A 80 4.03 11.85 -0.32
C ILE A 80 3.92 11.72 1.21
N CYS A 81 3.73 10.50 1.71
CA CYS A 81 3.68 10.23 3.14
C CYS A 81 5.00 10.63 3.85
N ALA A 82 6.13 10.24 3.28
CA ALA A 82 7.46 10.60 3.80
C ALA A 82 7.67 12.13 3.81
N PHE A 83 7.21 12.82 2.77
CA PHE A 83 7.25 14.28 2.73
C PHE A 83 6.46 14.89 3.89
N PHE A 84 5.23 14.45 4.16
CA PHE A 84 4.44 14.95 5.28
C PHE A 84 5.08 14.63 6.63
N TYR A 85 5.63 13.43 6.80
CA TYR A 85 6.33 13.07 8.04
C TYR A 85 7.56 13.97 8.27
N ALA A 86 8.36 14.21 7.25
CA ALA A 86 9.51 15.12 7.34
C ALA A 86 9.05 16.56 7.62
N TRP A 87 7.97 17.01 7.00
CA TRP A 87 7.37 18.33 7.22
C TRP A 87 6.93 18.54 8.67
N PHE A 88 6.38 17.49 9.30
CA PHE A 88 5.91 17.55 10.69
C PHE A 88 6.98 17.24 11.74
N GLY A 89 8.24 17.13 11.34
CA GLY A 89 9.40 17.10 12.24
C GLY A 89 10.07 15.74 12.41
N MET A 90 9.72 14.71 11.62
CA MET A 90 10.51 13.48 11.58
C MET A 90 11.85 13.71 10.86
N THR A 91 12.90 12.99 11.28
CA THR A 91 14.14 12.95 10.50
C THR A 91 13.86 12.30 9.13
N GLY A 92 14.61 12.68 8.09
CA GLY A 92 14.40 12.11 6.74
C GLY A 92 14.48 10.57 6.72
N PHE A 93 15.35 10.00 7.54
CA PHE A 93 15.47 8.55 7.69
C PHE A 93 14.22 7.93 8.30
N ASP A 94 13.74 8.49 9.41
CA ASP A 94 12.53 7.99 10.06
C ASP A 94 11.30 8.18 9.18
N ALA A 95 11.22 9.31 8.50
CA ALA A 95 10.12 9.60 7.58
C ALA A 95 9.97 8.53 6.49
N ILE A 96 11.08 8.10 5.87
CA ILE A 96 11.07 7.05 4.85
C ILE A 96 10.69 5.69 5.46
N CYS A 97 11.31 5.30 6.58
CA CYS A 97 11.04 4.03 7.23
C CYS A 97 9.57 3.92 7.67
N HIS A 98 9.06 4.96 8.32
CA HIS A 98 7.67 4.99 8.77
C HIS A 98 6.68 5.09 7.61
N ALA A 99 6.99 5.83 6.52
CA ALA A 99 6.13 5.90 5.35
C ALA A 99 5.97 4.54 4.66
N LEU A 100 7.06 3.78 4.49
CA LEU A 100 7.01 2.42 3.94
C LEU A 100 6.08 1.52 4.78
N SER A 101 6.24 1.56 6.11
CA SER A 101 5.42 0.77 7.03
C SER A 101 3.96 1.25 7.07
N THR A 102 3.72 2.56 6.98
CA THR A 102 2.38 3.14 7.02
C THR A 102 1.58 2.79 5.78
N VAL A 103 2.14 3.02 4.58
CA VAL A 103 1.44 2.75 3.31
C VAL A 103 1.26 1.25 3.07
N ALA A 104 2.22 0.42 3.52
CA ALA A 104 2.07 -1.04 3.52
C ALA A 104 1.12 -1.55 4.62
N THR A 105 0.52 -0.68 5.43
CA THR A 105 -0.35 -1.01 6.58
C THR A 105 0.31 -1.95 7.59
N GLY A 106 1.65 -1.93 7.68
CA GLY A 106 2.43 -2.83 8.52
C GLY A 106 2.52 -2.42 9.99
N GLY A 107 2.43 -1.10 10.29
CA GLY A 107 2.45 -0.57 11.66
C GLY A 107 3.80 -0.68 12.38
N TYR A 108 4.90 -0.95 11.68
CA TYR A 108 6.23 -1.01 12.27
C TYR A 108 6.81 0.39 12.46
N ALA A 109 7.46 0.60 13.60
CA ALA A 109 8.18 1.82 13.94
C ALA A 109 9.67 1.54 14.18
N ASN A 110 10.47 2.61 14.16
CA ASN A 110 11.90 2.55 14.44
C ASN A 110 12.23 2.60 15.94
N TYR A 111 11.22 2.89 16.77
CA TYR A 111 11.34 3.10 18.22
C TYR A 111 10.52 2.09 19.00
N ASP A 112 10.99 1.71 20.20
CA ASP A 112 10.27 0.80 21.09
C ASP A 112 8.92 1.38 21.54
N ALA A 113 8.85 2.71 21.74
CA ALA A 113 7.61 3.42 22.03
C ALA A 113 6.66 3.54 20.82
N SER A 114 7.03 2.99 19.64
CA SER A 114 6.27 3.08 18.41
C SER A 114 5.96 4.54 18.04
N PHE A 115 4.77 4.85 17.52
CA PHE A 115 4.35 6.22 17.20
C PHE A 115 4.23 7.14 18.42
N ALA A 116 4.14 6.58 19.63
CA ALA A 116 4.13 7.38 20.87
C ALA A 116 5.48 8.11 21.12
N HIS A 117 6.55 7.73 20.42
CA HIS A 117 7.81 8.49 20.42
C HIS A 117 7.63 9.91 19.86
N PHE A 118 6.68 10.12 18.98
CA PHE A 118 6.41 11.42 18.36
C PHE A 118 5.25 12.12 19.06
N GLU A 119 5.50 13.27 19.67
CA GLU A 119 4.45 14.04 20.38
C GLU A 119 3.50 14.79 19.42
N SER A 120 3.88 14.92 18.14
CA SER A 120 3.13 15.68 17.15
C SER A 120 1.84 14.95 16.73
N ARG A 121 0.70 15.55 17.05
CA ARG A 121 -0.61 15.06 16.58
C ARG A 121 -0.72 14.99 15.06
N ALA A 122 -0.03 15.88 14.34
CA ALA A 122 -0.02 15.90 12.89
C ALA A 122 0.59 14.63 12.29
N ILE A 123 1.64 14.09 12.93
CA ILE A 123 2.26 12.82 12.54
C ILE A 123 1.26 11.67 12.69
N HIS A 124 0.52 11.61 13.80
CA HIS A 124 -0.48 10.57 14.04
C HIS A 124 -1.63 10.64 13.03
N TRP A 125 -2.15 11.83 12.74
CA TRP A 125 -3.18 12.00 11.72
C TRP A 125 -2.68 11.63 10.32
N THR A 126 -1.44 11.98 9.99
CA THR A 126 -0.82 11.56 8.72
C THR A 126 -0.76 10.03 8.64
N ALA A 127 -0.35 9.35 9.71
CA ALA A 127 -0.32 7.90 9.76
C ALA A 127 -1.71 7.30 9.49
N ILE A 128 -2.75 7.79 10.17
CA ILE A 128 -4.12 7.31 10.00
C ILE A 128 -4.58 7.48 8.55
N VAL A 129 -4.43 8.68 7.98
CA VAL A 129 -4.88 8.97 6.61
C VAL A 129 -4.15 8.08 5.60
N PHE A 130 -2.82 7.95 5.69
CA PHE A 130 -2.06 7.15 4.73
C PHE A 130 -2.22 5.64 4.93
N MET A 131 -2.49 5.15 6.15
CA MET A 131 -2.91 3.76 6.38
C MET A 131 -4.26 3.48 5.73
N MET A 132 -5.22 4.40 5.85
CA MET A 132 -6.51 4.27 5.18
C MET A 132 -6.36 4.26 3.66
N LEU A 133 -5.54 5.14 3.09
CA LEU A 133 -5.25 5.14 1.66
C LEU A 133 -4.54 3.86 1.21
N GLY A 134 -3.59 3.36 1.98
CA GLY A 134 -2.89 2.10 1.71
C GLY A 134 -3.78 0.86 1.79
N ALA A 135 -4.85 0.90 2.59
CA ALA A 135 -5.84 -0.16 2.69
C ALA A 135 -6.86 -0.16 1.55
N MET A 136 -6.94 0.91 0.75
CA MET A 136 -7.85 0.99 -0.39
C MET A 136 -7.32 0.19 -1.60
N PRO A 137 -8.22 -0.32 -2.47
CA PRO A 137 -7.79 -1.02 -3.69
C PRO A 137 -6.99 -0.09 -4.61
N PHE A 138 -5.74 -0.42 -4.91
CA PHE A 138 -4.86 0.40 -5.75
C PHE A 138 -5.40 0.62 -7.17
N VAL A 139 -6.22 -0.30 -7.68
CA VAL A 139 -6.88 -0.17 -8.99
C VAL A 139 -7.78 1.07 -9.05
N VAL A 140 -8.38 1.47 -7.93
CA VAL A 140 -9.24 2.66 -7.87
C VAL A 140 -8.42 3.94 -8.06
N PHE A 141 -7.21 4.00 -7.48
CA PHE A 141 -6.29 5.12 -7.71
C PHE A 141 -5.88 5.23 -9.17
N ILE A 142 -5.58 4.09 -9.82
CA ILE A 142 -5.22 4.06 -11.24
C ILE A 142 -6.37 4.58 -12.11
N ARG A 143 -7.62 4.18 -11.83
CA ARG A 143 -8.81 4.68 -12.55
C ARG A 143 -8.97 6.19 -12.36
N THR A 144 -8.78 6.67 -11.14
CA THR A 144 -8.88 8.11 -10.82
C THR A 144 -7.81 8.91 -11.57
N LEU A 145 -6.57 8.42 -11.62
CA LEU A 145 -5.47 9.05 -12.36
C LEU A 145 -5.69 9.03 -13.88
N ARG A 146 -6.41 8.03 -14.41
CA ARG A 146 -6.79 7.93 -15.82
C ARG A 146 -7.98 8.81 -16.21
N GLY A 147 -8.51 9.61 -15.27
CA GLY A 147 -9.54 10.63 -15.54
C GLY A 147 -10.94 10.31 -14.99
N ASP A 148 -11.18 9.13 -14.42
CA ASP A 148 -12.45 8.82 -13.77
C ASP A 148 -12.44 9.30 -12.30
N LYS A 149 -12.69 10.60 -12.13
CA LYS A 149 -12.74 11.24 -10.79
C LYS A 149 -13.82 10.67 -9.87
N THR A 150 -14.78 9.95 -10.42
CA THR A 150 -15.89 9.36 -9.66
C THR A 150 -15.61 7.94 -9.22
N ALA A 151 -14.50 7.32 -9.65
CA ALA A 151 -14.13 5.94 -9.34
C ALA A 151 -14.08 5.68 -7.83
N LEU A 152 -13.48 6.61 -7.05
CA LEU A 152 -13.39 6.51 -5.60
C LEU A 152 -14.75 6.43 -4.90
N TRP A 153 -15.74 7.22 -5.36
CA TRP A 153 -17.06 7.28 -4.72
C TRP A 153 -18.04 6.20 -5.21
N LYS A 154 -17.83 5.69 -6.43
CA LYS A 154 -18.69 4.64 -7.02
C LYS A 154 -18.26 3.24 -6.65
N ASP A 155 -17.02 3.05 -6.23
CA ASP A 155 -16.50 1.73 -5.89
C ASP A 155 -17.15 1.21 -4.60
N VAL A 156 -17.74 0.01 -4.69
CA VAL A 156 -18.46 -0.63 -3.58
C VAL A 156 -17.53 -0.95 -2.41
N GLN A 157 -16.27 -1.33 -2.70
CA GLN A 157 -15.29 -1.68 -1.67
C GLN A 157 -14.88 -0.45 -0.87
N VAL A 158 -14.64 0.69 -1.56
CA VAL A 158 -14.30 1.96 -0.90
C VAL A 158 -15.46 2.44 -0.02
N ARG A 159 -16.69 2.37 -0.53
CA ARG A 159 -17.88 2.76 0.24
C ARG A 159 -18.10 1.88 1.46
N ALA A 160 -17.95 0.57 1.31
CA ALA A 160 -18.07 -0.38 2.41
C ALA A 160 -16.99 -0.14 3.47
N PHE A 161 -15.74 0.10 3.04
CA PHE A 161 -14.61 0.39 3.93
C PHE A 161 -14.82 1.69 4.72
N VAL A 162 -15.21 2.78 4.04
CA VAL A 162 -15.50 4.06 4.71
C VAL A 162 -16.72 3.93 5.64
N GLY A 163 -17.76 3.22 5.22
CA GLY A 163 -18.93 2.95 6.06
C GLY A 163 -18.57 2.20 7.35
N PHE A 164 -17.72 1.19 7.24
CA PHE A 164 -17.20 0.45 8.40
C PHE A 164 -16.40 1.35 9.34
N LEU A 165 -15.51 2.20 8.81
CA LEU A 165 -14.73 3.13 9.63
C LEU A 165 -15.58 4.16 10.40
N ILE A 166 -16.71 4.57 9.83
CA ILE A 166 -17.63 5.52 10.50
C ILE A 166 -18.44 4.81 11.60
N SER A 167 -18.63 3.50 11.50
CA SER A 167 -19.43 2.70 12.44
C SER A 167 -18.66 2.28 13.71
N VAL A 168 -17.32 2.37 13.69
CA VAL A 168 -16.40 2.02 14.79
C VAL A 168 -15.98 3.28 15.54
#